data_74581ef0bdc7212060ecbebc6bd892e5
#
_entry.id   74581ef0bdc7212060ecbebc6bd892e5
#
_cell.length_a   1.000
_cell.length_b   1.000
_cell.length_c   1.000
_cell.angle_alpha   90.00
_cell.angle_beta   90.00
_cell.angle_gamma   90.00
#
_symmetry.space_group_name_H-M   'P 1'
#
loop_
_entity.id
_entity.type
_entity.pdbx_description
1 polymer ?
#
loop_
_entity_poly.entity_id
_entity_poly.type
_entity_poly.pdbx_seq_one_letter_code
_entity_poly.pdbx_strand_id
1 'polypeptide(L)'
;LPRERASGVTESEDAWEDALLAIRVAAPARHRIGGIHVRARSGPARDAWVERFRETLPDIPVLRFSPDIDEGRLLGDLDLSRTLAEGRPILTEGLLSRANGGAIMLAMAERAEPTLAGILAGAMDTGSVTLATGTLPARFLLIALDEGADETETLPLALDDRLGLRVDLAAVSWRIAAGEAVVPGPGAVDPDAVAISDAMLAALAGAAMQAGWPSMRPALWLSMVARIVAALDGRHEVAPDHATTAIRLVFGPVAVAEESEEPA
;
A
#
# COMPACT_ATOMS: atom_id res chain seq x y z
N LEU A 1 -23.13 24.61 -15.23
CA LEU A 1 -23.00 23.22 -15.75
C LEU A 1 -21.68 22.89 -16.49
N PRO A 2 -20.96 23.81 -17.22
CA PRO A 2 -19.66 23.47 -17.85
C PRO A 2 -18.47 23.48 -16.89
N ARG A 3 -18.47 24.29 -15.81
CA ARG A 3 -17.35 24.40 -14.86
C ARG A 3 -17.22 23.18 -13.94
N GLU A 4 -18.32 22.60 -13.47
CA GLU A 4 -18.30 21.39 -12.62
C GLU A 4 -17.78 20.15 -13.36
N ARG A 5 -18.09 20.01 -14.66
CA ARG A 5 -17.58 18.89 -15.47
C ARG A 5 -16.08 18.97 -15.71
N ALA A 6 -15.53 20.18 -15.88
CA ALA A 6 -14.09 20.36 -16.06
C ALA A 6 -13.32 20.08 -14.76
N SER A 7 -13.84 20.51 -13.61
CA SER A 7 -13.25 20.24 -12.30
C SER A 7 -13.19 18.73 -11.98
N GLY A 8 -14.29 18.02 -12.20
CA GLY A 8 -14.35 16.58 -11.91
C GLY A 8 -13.49 15.72 -12.84
N VAL A 9 -13.18 16.16 -14.06
CA VAL A 9 -12.26 15.45 -14.97
C VAL A 9 -10.83 15.62 -14.45
N THR A 10 -10.42 16.82 -14.09
CA THR A 10 -9.07 17.11 -13.54
C THR A 10 -8.82 16.35 -12.23
N GLU A 11 -9.79 16.37 -11.31
CA GLU A 11 -9.70 15.63 -10.04
C GLU A 11 -9.54 14.11 -10.26
N SER A 12 -10.27 13.56 -11.23
CA SER A 12 -10.18 12.15 -11.60
C SER A 12 -8.84 11.80 -12.28
N GLU A 13 -8.26 12.73 -13.07
CA GLU A 13 -6.93 12.57 -13.68
C GLU A 13 -5.84 12.60 -12.59
N ASP A 14 -5.87 13.58 -11.69
CA ASP A 14 -4.93 13.72 -10.60
C ASP A 14 -4.94 12.49 -9.67
N ALA A 15 -6.13 11.99 -9.33
CA ALA A 15 -6.29 10.78 -8.52
C ALA A 15 -5.71 9.53 -9.20
N TRP A 16 -5.85 9.43 -10.52
CA TRP A 16 -5.28 8.32 -11.28
C TRP A 16 -3.75 8.42 -11.38
N GLU A 17 -3.21 9.60 -11.60
CA GLU A 17 -1.77 9.85 -11.60
C GLU A 17 -1.14 9.49 -10.26
N ASP A 18 -1.75 9.90 -9.15
CA ASP A 18 -1.33 9.51 -7.80
C ASP A 18 -1.39 8.00 -7.57
N ALA A 19 -2.43 7.35 -8.08
CA ALA A 19 -2.58 5.91 -7.99
C ALA A 19 -1.48 5.15 -8.75
N LEU A 20 -1.08 5.64 -9.92
CA LEU A 20 0.04 5.09 -10.69
C LEU A 20 1.40 5.41 -10.04
N LEU A 21 1.55 6.61 -9.48
CA LEU A 21 2.75 6.99 -8.75
C LEU A 21 2.95 6.13 -7.50
N ALA A 22 1.87 5.77 -6.79
CA ALA A 22 1.93 4.86 -5.66
C ALA A 22 2.52 3.49 -6.04
N ILE A 23 2.20 2.95 -7.22
CA ILE A 23 2.83 1.72 -7.75
C ILE A 23 4.34 1.92 -7.93
N ARG A 24 4.76 3.04 -8.56
CA ARG A 24 6.17 3.34 -8.79
C ARG A 24 6.96 3.50 -7.49
N VAL A 25 6.35 4.10 -6.49
CA VAL A 25 6.94 4.26 -5.15
C VAL A 25 7.02 2.92 -4.42
N ALA A 26 5.98 2.09 -4.50
CA ALA A 26 5.94 0.80 -3.83
C ALA A 26 6.96 -0.20 -4.41
N ALA A 27 7.26 -0.16 -5.70
CA ALA A 27 8.14 -1.11 -6.36
C ALA A 27 9.55 -1.20 -5.71
N PRO A 28 10.33 -0.11 -5.54
CA PRO A 28 11.62 -0.15 -4.85
C PRO A 28 11.49 -0.31 -3.33
N ALA A 29 10.38 0.14 -2.73
CA ALA A 29 10.16 0.15 -1.28
C ALA A 29 9.38 -1.06 -0.74
N ARG A 30 9.03 -2.06 -1.57
CA ARG A 30 8.08 -3.13 -1.25
C ARG A 30 8.34 -3.88 0.05
N HIS A 31 9.59 -3.92 0.51
CA HIS A 31 9.97 -4.59 1.77
C HIS A 31 10.03 -3.63 2.97
N ARG A 32 9.81 -2.33 2.77
CA ARG A 32 9.94 -1.28 3.78
C ARG A 32 8.68 -0.46 3.99
N ILE A 33 7.85 -0.32 2.93
CA ILE A 33 6.64 0.53 2.97
C ILE A 33 5.44 -0.18 3.62
N GLY A 34 5.55 -1.49 3.86
CA GLY A 34 4.46 -2.31 4.42
C GLY A 34 3.37 -2.63 3.41
N GLY A 35 2.70 -1.64 2.87
CA GLY A 35 1.65 -1.89 1.89
C GLY A 35 1.00 -0.64 1.32
N ILE A 36 -0.05 -0.89 0.55
CA ILE A 36 -0.90 0.11 -0.09
C ILE A 36 -2.35 -0.13 0.36
N HIS A 37 -2.98 0.87 0.95
CA HIS A 37 -4.42 0.94 1.12
C HIS A 37 -5.03 1.45 -0.18
N VAL A 38 -5.89 0.66 -0.81
CA VAL A 38 -6.57 1.02 -2.06
C VAL A 38 -8.07 1.07 -1.80
N ARG A 39 -8.62 2.26 -1.64
CA ARG A 39 -10.05 2.48 -1.51
C ARG A 39 -10.69 2.47 -2.90
N ALA A 40 -11.44 1.43 -3.20
CA ALA A 40 -12.05 1.25 -4.51
C ALA A 40 -13.15 0.20 -4.46
N ARG A 41 -14.35 0.53 -4.91
CA ARG A 41 -15.37 -0.48 -5.18
C ARG A 41 -14.92 -1.40 -6.33
N SER A 42 -15.48 -2.62 -6.35
CA SER A 42 -15.29 -3.52 -7.49
C SER A 42 -15.69 -2.83 -8.80
N GLY A 43 -14.81 -2.83 -9.78
CA GLY A 43 -15.07 -2.18 -11.05
C GLY A 43 -13.83 -1.90 -11.90
N PRO A 44 -14.04 -1.33 -13.11
CA PRO A 44 -12.99 -1.20 -14.11
C PRO A 44 -11.77 -0.38 -13.68
N ALA A 45 -11.94 0.68 -12.88
CA ALA A 45 -10.83 1.50 -12.43
C ALA A 45 -9.89 0.71 -11.50
N ARG A 46 -10.47 -0.06 -10.55
CA ARG A 46 -9.70 -0.94 -9.67
C ARG A 46 -9.00 -2.05 -10.47
N ASP A 47 -9.72 -2.68 -11.39
CA ASP A 47 -9.17 -3.77 -12.17
C ASP A 47 -8.01 -3.30 -13.06
N ALA A 48 -8.14 -2.11 -13.67
CA ALA A 48 -7.06 -1.48 -14.42
C ALA A 48 -5.85 -1.17 -13.53
N TRP A 49 -6.06 -0.64 -12.32
CA TRP A 49 -4.97 -0.37 -11.38
C TRP A 49 -4.23 -1.66 -10.96
N VAL A 50 -4.98 -2.71 -10.66
CA VAL A 50 -4.42 -4.03 -10.31
C VAL A 50 -3.57 -4.60 -11.45
N GLU A 51 -4.03 -4.41 -12.70
CA GLU A 51 -3.27 -4.86 -13.86
C GLU A 51 -1.98 -4.06 -14.05
N ARG A 52 -2.04 -2.72 -13.91
CA ARG A 52 -0.83 -1.87 -13.93
C ARG A 52 0.16 -2.24 -12.84
N PHE A 53 -0.34 -2.59 -11.64
CA PHE A 53 0.53 -3.09 -10.57
C PHE A 53 1.26 -4.38 -10.98
N ARG A 54 0.56 -5.35 -11.59
CA ARG A 54 1.17 -6.60 -12.04
C ARG A 54 2.15 -6.41 -13.19
N GLU A 55 1.82 -5.54 -14.13
CA GLU A 55 2.71 -5.18 -15.25
C GLU A 55 4.01 -4.53 -14.78
N THR A 56 3.96 -3.73 -13.72
CA THR A 56 5.14 -3.06 -13.15
C THR A 56 6.06 -4.02 -12.41
N LEU A 57 5.53 -5.12 -11.88
CA LEU A 57 6.26 -6.11 -11.08
C LEU A 57 6.00 -7.53 -11.59
N PRO A 58 6.38 -7.85 -12.83
CA PRO A 58 6.03 -9.12 -13.48
C PRO A 58 6.70 -10.35 -12.84
N ASP A 59 7.85 -10.15 -12.20
CA ASP A 59 8.70 -11.25 -11.71
C ASP A 59 8.43 -11.62 -10.25
N ILE A 60 7.45 -10.99 -9.58
CA ILE A 60 7.11 -11.30 -8.20
C ILE A 60 5.80 -12.10 -8.09
N PRO A 61 5.69 -13.02 -7.11
CA PRO A 61 4.42 -13.66 -6.84
C PRO A 61 3.39 -12.64 -6.33
N VAL A 62 2.22 -12.59 -6.95
CA VAL A 62 1.09 -11.78 -6.50
C VAL A 62 -0.06 -12.72 -6.16
N LEU A 63 -0.27 -12.93 -4.87
CA LEU A 63 -1.31 -13.81 -4.36
C LEU A 63 -2.51 -13.00 -3.90
N ARG A 64 -3.72 -13.56 -4.04
CA ARG A 64 -4.97 -12.91 -3.62
C ARG A 64 -5.77 -13.82 -2.71
N PHE A 65 -6.36 -13.24 -1.68
CA PHE A 65 -7.34 -13.91 -0.82
C PHE A 65 -8.38 -12.92 -0.28
N SER A 66 -9.42 -13.43 0.39
CA SER A 66 -10.48 -12.69 1.06
C SER A 66 -10.46 -12.99 2.57
N PRO A 67 -11.11 -12.17 3.42
CA PRO A 67 -11.05 -12.30 4.89
C PRO A 67 -11.53 -13.63 5.45
N ASP A 68 -12.29 -14.40 4.69
CA ASP A 68 -12.80 -15.73 5.03
C ASP A 68 -11.78 -16.88 4.84
N ILE A 69 -10.51 -16.54 4.57
CA ILE A 69 -9.46 -17.54 4.40
C ILE A 69 -9.28 -18.38 5.67
N ASP A 70 -9.17 -19.68 5.48
CA ASP A 70 -8.82 -20.60 6.55
C ASP A 70 -7.38 -20.38 7.04
N GLU A 71 -7.15 -20.47 8.38
CA GLU A 71 -5.84 -20.20 8.97
C GLU A 71 -4.77 -21.18 8.50
N GLY A 72 -5.11 -22.46 8.28
CA GLY A 72 -4.18 -23.46 7.75
C GLY A 72 -3.77 -23.12 6.32
N ARG A 73 -4.66 -22.57 5.50
CA ARG A 73 -4.31 -22.08 4.15
C ARG A 73 -3.46 -20.83 4.19
N LEU A 74 -3.68 -19.97 5.17
CA LEU A 74 -2.94 -18.71 5.34
C LEU A 74 -1.51 -18.96 5.83
N LEU A 75 -1.36 -19.71 6.91
CA LEU A 75 -0.10 -19.93 7.59
C LEU A 75 0.64 -21.19 7.08
N GLY A 76 -0.11 -22.18 6.67
CA GLY A 76 0.36 -23.54 6.38
C GLY A 76 -0.13 -24.53 7.43
N ASP A 77 -0.26 -25.78 7.03
CA ASP A 77 -0.80 -26.84 7.88
C ASP A 77 -0.03 -28.16 7.65
N LEU A 78 -0.30 -29.13 8.51
CA LEU A 78 0.24 -30.47 8.39
C LEU A 78 -0.43 -31.23 7.23
N ASP A 79 0.36 -31.67 6.25
CA ASP A 79 -0.11 -32.59 5.23
C ASP A 79 -0.27 -33.99 5.83
N LEU A 80 -1.47 -34.30 6.31
CA LEU A 80 -1.77 -35.57 6.98
C LEU A 80 -1.51 -36.76 6.07
N SER A 81 -1.85 -36.65 4.78
CA SER A 81 -1.70 -37.76 3.81
C SER A 81 -0.23 -38.09 3.59
N ARG A 82 0.60 -37.07 3.36
CA ARG A 82 2.04 -37.25 3.17
C ARG A 82 2.75 -37.60 4.48
N THR A 83 2.32 -37.00 5.60
CA THR A 83 2.85 -37.34 6.93
C THR A 83 2.67 -38.82 7.26
N LEU A 84 1.48 -39.39 7.02
CA LEU A 84 1.20 -40.80 7.24
C LEU A 84 1.99 -41.69 6.27
N ALA A 85 2.13 -41.27 5.02
CA ALA A 85 2.88 -42.07 4.00
C ALA A 85 4.39 -42.06 4.28
N GLU A 86 4.96 -40.97 4.76
CA GLU A 86 6.40 -40.80 4.98
C GLU A 86 6.83 -41.05 6.44
N GLY A 87 5.87 -41.20 7.36
CA GLY A 87 6.15 -41.45 8.78
C GLY A 87 6.84 -40.29 9.51
N ARG A 88 6.80 -39.10 8.94
CA ARG A 88 7.34 -37.85 9.52
C ARG A 88 6.43 -36.67 9.22
N PRO A 89 6.37 -35.65 10.10
CA PRO A 89 5.58 -34.46 9.84
C PRO A 89 5.98 -33.78 8.54
N ILE A 90 5.02 -33.57 7.65
CA ILE A 90 5.18 -32.81 6.40
C ILE A 90 4.23 -31.65 6.44
N LEU A 91 4.75 -30.42 6.26
CA LEU A 91 3.98 -29.21 6.21
C LEU A 91 3.68 -28.81 4.76
N THR A 92 2.50 -28.28 4.55
CA THR A 92 2.17 -27.47 3.38
C THR A 92 2.52 -26.01 3.66
N GLU A 93 3.19 -25.35 2.72
CA GLU A 93 3.42 -23.91 2.83
C GLU A 93 2.12 -23.13 2.73
N GLY A 94 1.92 -22.23 3.67
CA GLY A 94 0.81 -21.29 3.67
C GLY A 94 0.99 -20.18 2.63
N LEU A 95 -0.08 -19.42 2.43
CA LEU A 95 -0.13 -18.32 1.48
C LEU A 95 0.92 -17.24 1.81
N LEU A 96 1.12 -16.93 3.11
CA LEU A 96 2.06 -15.89 3.53
C LEU A 96 3.51 -16.24 3.17
N SER A 97 3.94 -17.50 3.38
CA SER A 97 5.28 -17.95 3.01
C SER A 97 5.47 -18.01 1.50
N ARG A 98 4.45 -18.43 0.76
CA ARG A 98 4.46 -18.45 -0.71
C ARG A 98 4.52 -17.05 -1.33
N ALA A 99 4.04 -16.03 -0.60
CA ALA A 99 4.11 -14.64 -1.03
C ALA A 99 5.47 -13.98 -0.70
N ASN A 100 6.41 -14.72 -0.10
CA ASN A 100 7.71 -14.16 0.29
C ASN A 100 8.45 -13.55 -0.90
N GLY A 101 8.86 -12.29 -0.79
CA GLY A 101 9.47 -11.51 -1.86
C GLY A 101 8.48 -10.87 -2.84
N GLY A 102 7.18 -11.14 -2.68
CA GLY A 102 6.12 -10.70 -3.58
C GLY A 102 5.10 -9.74 -2.96
N ALA A 103 3.85 -9.89 -3.37
CA ALA A 103 2.73 -9.10 -2.88
C ALA A 103 1.51 -9.97 -2.56
N ILE A 104 0.72 -9.49 -1.62
CA ILE A 104 -0.58 -10.07 -1.24
C ILE A 104 -1.66 -9.04 -1.49
N MET A 105 -2.73 -9.42 -2.20
CA MET A 105 -3.94 -8.64 -2.35
C MET A 105 -5.02 -9.20 -1.42
N LEU A 106 -5.34 -8.45 -0.38
CA LEU A 106 -6.47 -8.74 0.52
C LEU A 106 -7.70 -8.03 -0.03
N ALA A 107 -8.64 -8.78 -0.58
CA ALA A 107 -9.93 -8.24 -1.04
C ALA A 107 -10.85 -7.98 0.16
N MET A 108 -11.71 -6.96 0.08
CA MET A 108 -12.63 -6.58 1.18
C MET A 108 -11.88 -6.44 2.51
N ALA A 109 -10.76 -5.72 2.49
CA ALA A 109 -9.85 -5.64 3.64
C ALA A 109 -10.49 -4.99 4.86
N GLU A 110 -11.52 -4.14 4.67
CA GLU A 110 -12.35 -3.54 5.73
C GLU A 110 -13.11 -4.60 6.55
N ARG A 111 -13.32 -5.80 5.99
CA ARG A 111 -13.99 -6.92 6.66
C ARG A 111 -13.06 -7.89 7.35
N ALA A 112 -11.76 -7.58 7.38
CA ALA A 112 -10.80 -8.45 8.05
C ALA A 112 -11.06 -8.47 9.57
N GLU A 113 -11.30 -9.66 10.11
CA GLU A 113 -11.47 -9.82 11.56
C GLU A 113 -10.17 -9.54 12.33
N PRO A 114 -10.25 -9.17 13.62
CA PRO A 114 -9.07 -8.86 14.43
C PRO A 114 -8.01 -9.96 14.45
N THR A 115 -8.40 -11.23 14.40
CA THR A 115 -7.47 -12.37 14.36
C THR A 115 -6.64 -12.36 13.07
N LEU A 116 -7.28 -12.25 11.91
CA LEU A 116 -6.62 -12.16 10.62
C LEU A 116 -5.72 -10.93 10.55
N ALA A 117 -6.25 -9.78 10.97
CA ALA A 117 -5.49 -8.53 11.01
C ALA A 117 -4.24 -8.64 11.89
N GLY A 118 -4.35 -9.32 13.04
CA GLY A 118 -3.22 -9.58 13.94
C GLY A 118 -2.16 -10.50 13.32
N ILE A 119 -2.56 -11.56 12.64
CA ILE A 119 -1.64 -12.47 11.95
C ILE A 119 -0.88 -11.74 10.85
N LEU A 120 -1.58 -10.98 10.00
CA LEU A 120 -0.95 -10.20 8.92
C LEU A 120 -0.02 -9.13 9.48
N ALA A 121 -0.46 -8.37 10.49
CA ALA A 121 0.34 -7.36 11.15
C ALA A 121 1.64 -7.95 11.76
N GLY A 122 1.54 -9.10 12.42
CA GLY A 122 2.70 -9.81 12.96
C GLY A 122 3.68 -10.25 11.87
N ALA A 123 3.17 -10.80 10.76
CA ALA A 123 4.00 -11.20 9.62
C ALA A 123 4.66 -9.99 8.94
N MET A 124 3.95 -8.86 8.81
CA MET A 124 4.50 -7.61 8.26
C MET A 124 5.61 -7.04 9.15
N ASP A 125 5.46 -7.09 10.47
CA ASP A 125 6.46 -6.56 11.42
C ASP A 125 7.72 -7.42 11.48
N THR A 126 7.57 -8.76 11.44
CA THR A 126 8.68 -9.70 11.61
C THR A 126 9.30 -10.16 10.28
N GLY A 127 8.58 -10.03 9.17
CA GLY A 127 8.93 -10.60 7.87
C GLY A 127 8.91 -12.14 7.87
N SER A 128 8.16 -12.75 8.80
CA SER A 128 8.13 -14.21 8.97
C SER A 128 6.82 -14.67 9.61
N VAL A 129 6.51 -15.94 9.42
CA VAL A 129 5.43 -16.64 10.13
C VAL A 129 6.02 -17.78 10.95
N THR A 130 5.51 -17.96 12.18
CA THR A 130 5.96 -19.01 13.09
C THR A 130 4.90 -20.11 13.15
N LEU A 131 5.30 -21.33 12.80
CA LEU A 131 4.51 -22.55 12.89
C LEU A 131 5.04 -23.41 14.04
N ALA A 132 4.29 -24.43 14.45
CA ALA A 132 4.73 -25.38 15.48
C ALA A 132 6.07 -26.06 15.15
N THR A 133 6.43 -26.13 13.89
CA THR A 133 7.62 -26.84 13.37
C THR A 133 8.78 -25.89 13.02
N GLY A 134 8.61 -24.57 13.15
CA GLY A 134 9.63 -23.58 12.85
C GLY A 134 9.11 -22.28 12.26
N THR A 135 10.03 -21.43 11.85
CA THR A 135 9.72 -20.10 11.30
C THR A 135 10.05 -20.10 9.80
N LEU A 136 9.11 -19.62 8.98
CA LEU A 136 9.25 -19.43 7.54
C LEU A 136 9.28 -17.96 7.17
N PRO A 137 10.08 -17.53 6.18
CA PRO A 137 10.08 -16.15 5.71
C PRO A 137 8.74 -15.79 5.06
N ALA A 138 8.25 -14.59 5.34
CA ALA A 138 7.00 -14.05 4.82
C ALA A 138 7.09 -12.52 4.66
N ARG A 139 8.04 -12.07 3.85
CA ARG A 139 8.19 -10.65 3.50
C ARG A 139 7.40 -10.36 2.24
N PHE A 140 6.35 -9.59 2.35
CA PHE A 140 5.46 -9.25 1.24
C PHE A 140 5.01 -7.80 1.33
N LEU A 141 4.60 -7.24 0.19
CA LEU A 141 3.83 -5.99 0.14
C LEU A 141 2.35 -6.33 0.31
N LEU A 142 1.66 -5.73 1.29
CA LEU A 142 0.22 -5.89 1.42
C LEU A 142 -0.52 -4.85 0.58
N ILE A 143 -1.41 -5.28 -0.30
CA ILE A 143 -2.37 -4.44 -1.01
C ILE A 143 -3.73 -4.70 -0.39
N ALA A 144 -4.18 -3.79 0.46
CA ALA A 144 -5.48 -3.85 1.10
C ALA A 144 -6.52 -3.19 0.19
N LEU A 145 -7.36 -4.00 -0.48
CA LEU A 145 -8.46 -3.51 -1.30
C LEU A 145 -9.65 -3.26 -0.40
N ASP A 146 -9.95 -1.99 -0.14
CA ASP A 146 -11.06 -1.52 0.69
C ASP A 146 -12.26 -1.24 -0.22
N GLU A 147 -13.33 -1.98 0.00
CA GLU A 147 -14.60 -1.87 -0.75
C GLU A 147 -15.70 -1.21 0.12
N GLY A 148 -15.33 -0.65 1.27
CA GLY A 148 -16.25 -0.04 2.24
C GLY A 148 -17.22 0.95 1.59
N ALA A 149 -18.50 0.81 1.95
CA ALA A 149 -19.56 1.59 1.34
C ALA A 149 -19.63 3.01 1.89
N ASP A 150 -19.20 3.20 3.14
CA ASP A 150 -19.24 4.46 3.87
C ASP A 150 -17.97 4.64 4.75
N GLU A 151 -17.94 5.74 5.49
CA GLU A 151 -16.82 6.11 6.36
C GLU A 151 -16.73 5.28 7.65
N THR A 152 -17.75 4.51 7.97
CA THR A 152 -17.77 3.66 9.18
C THR A 152 -17.15 2.29 8.92
N GLU A 153 -17.15 1.84 7.68
CA GLU A 153 -16.46 0.63 7.23
C GLU A 153 -15.00 0.98 6.94
N THR A 154 -14.13 0.76 7.92
CA THR A 154 -12.71 1.09 7.83
C THR A 154 -11.84 -0.14 8.03
N LEU A 155 -10.62 -0.10 7.51
CA LEU A 155 -9.64 -1.14 7.77
C LEU A 155 -9.40 -1.30 9.28
N PRO A 156 -9.17 -2.54 9.77
CA PRO A 156 -8.66 -2.74 11.13
C PRO A 156 -7.38 -1.91 11.35
N LEU A 157 -7.34 -1.15 12.44
CA LEU A 157 -6.21 -0.26 12.77
C LEU A 157 -4.87 -0.99 12.75
N ALA A 158 -4.85 -2.27 13.13
CA ALA A 158 -3.64 -3.10 13.10
C ALA A 158 -3.04 -3.23 11.70
N LEU A 159 -3.87 -3.23 10.65
CA LEU A 159 -3.41 -3.24 9.26
C LEU A 159 -3.14 -1.82 8.77
N ASP A 160 -4.10 -0.92 8.99
CA ASP A 160 -4.04 0.44 8.49
C ASP A 160 -2.77 1.19 8.95
N ASP A 161 -2.34 0.97 10.19
CA ASP A 161 -1.09 1.50 10.76
C ASP A 161 0.19 0.93 10.12
N ARG A 162 0.07 -0.03 9.22
CA ARG A 162 1.21 -0.68 8.52
C ARG A 162 1.22 -0.45 7.03
N LEU A 163 0.24 0.28 6.50
CA LEU A 163 0.14 0.60 5.08
C LEU A 163 0.69 2.01 4.83
N GLY A 164 1.85 2.08 4.19
CA GLY A 164 2.58 3.34 4.01
C GLY A 164 2.08 4.19 2.84
N LEU A 165 1.21 3.67 1.98
CA LEU A 165 0.65 4.41 0.86
C LEU A 165 -0.88 4.28 0.85
N ARG A 166 -1.55 5.35 0.39
CA ARG A 166 -3.00 5.41 0.22
C ARG A 166 -3.35 5.82 -1.19
N VAL A 167 -4.29 5.09 -1.77
CA VAL A 167 -4.83 5.31 -3.11
C VAL A 167 -6.34 5.33 -2.99
N ASP A 168 -6.97 6.39 -3.47
CA ASP A 168 -8.42 6.48 -3.59
C ASP A 168 -8.83 6.49 -5.07
N LEU A 169 -9.51 5.44 -5.50
CA LEU A 169 -10.02 5.30 -6.87
C LEU A 169 -11.51 5.62 -6.97
N ALA A 170 -12.15 6.06 -5.88
CA ALA A 170 -13.59 6.32 -5.88
C ALA A 170 -13.99 7.43 -6.87
N ALA A 171 -13.13 8.45 -7.02
CA ALA A 171 -13.31 9.54 -7.98
C ALA A 171 -12.80 9.21 -9.39
N VAL A 172 -12.08 8.10 -9.59
CA VAL A 172 -11.47 7.77 -10.88
C VAL A 172 -12.50 7.21 -11.84
N SER A 173 -12.72 7.92 -12.96
CA SER A 173 -13.61 7.43 -14.00
C SER A 173 -12.97 6.26 -14.77
N TRP A 174 -13.81 5.29 -15.18
CA TRP A 174 -13.33 4.15 -15.96
C TRP A 174 -12.65 4.57 -17.29
N ARG A 175 -13.03 5.71 -17.85
CA ARG A 175 -12.46 6.22 -19.12
C ARG A 175 -11.01 6.64 -18.94
N ILE A 176 -10.68 7.25 -17.83
CA ILE A 176 -9.31 7.64 -17.49
C ILE A 176 -8.49 6.39 -17.20
N ALA A 177 -9.01 5.48 -16.39
CA ALA A 177 -8.34 4.23 -16.06
C ALA A 177 -8.10 3.31 -17.28
N ALA A 178 -8.99 3.33 -18.27
CA ALA A 178 -8.85 2.58 -19.53
C ALA A 178 -7.89 3.21 -20.54
N GLY A 179 -7.37 4.43 -20.28
CA GLY A 179 -6.37 5.08 -21.11
C GLY A 179 -5.05 4.29 -21.14
N GLU A 180 -4.25 4.52 -22.18
CA GLU A 180 -2.90 3.93 -22.34
C GLU A 180 -1.88 4.62 -21.39
N ALA A 181 -2.16 4.62 -20.09
CA ALA A 181 -1.19 5.11 -19.11
C ALA A 181 -0.13 4.02 -18.88
N VAL A 182 1.04 4.23 -19.42
CA VAL A 182 2.21 3.40 -19.10
C VAL A 182 2.77 3.85 -17.76
N VAL A 183 2.92 2.94 -16.81
CA VAL A 183 3.66 3.22 -15.57
C VAL A 183 5.15 3.30 -15.94
N PRO A 184 5.79 4.49 -15.90
CA PRO A 184 7.19 4.61 -16.23
C PRO A 184 8.04 3.73 -15.31
N GLY A 185 9.10 3.15 -15.85
CA GLY A 185 10.03 2.32 -15.09
C GLY A 185 10.72 3.03 -13.92
N PRO A 186 11.56 2.31 -13.16
CA PRO A 186 12.28 2.89 -12.02
C PRO A 186 13.15 4.07 -12.49
N GLY A 187 13.29 5.07 -11.62
CA GLY A 187 14.19 6.21 -11.86
C GLY A 187 15.66 5.78 -11.98
N ALA A 188 16.46 6.59 -12.61
CA ALA A 188 17.91 6.35 -12.78
C ALA A 188 18.72 6.61 -11.49
N VAL A 189 18.14 7.27 -10.50
CA VAL A 189 18.77 7.63 -9.22
C VAL A 189 18.38 6.62 -8.14
N ASP A 190 19.35 6.17 -7.35
CA ASP A 190 19.09 5.34 -6.18
C ASP A 190 18.42 6.18 -5.09
N PRO A 191 17.19 5.83 -4.64
CA PRO A 191 16.50 6.58 -3.60
C PRO A 191 17.27 6.68 -2.29
N ASP A 192 18.09 5.70 -1.94
CA ASP A 192 18.88 5.71 -0.72
C ASP A 192 20.07 6.69 -0.82
N ALA A 193 20.48 7.07 -2.02
CA ALA A 193 21.49 8.09 -2.27
C ALA A 193 20.93 9.53 -2.35
N VAL A 194 19.59 9.71 -2.35
CA VAL A 194 18.97 11.03 -2.38
C VAL A 194 19.14 11.72 -1.02
N ALA A 195 19.71 12.92 -1.02
CA ALA A 195 19.87 13.72 0.19
C ALA A 195 18.53 14.32 0.66
N ILE A 196 18.39 14.47 1.96
CA ILE A 196 17.26 15.19 2.58
C ILE A 196 17.82 16.06 3.70
N SER A 197 17.48 17.34 3.71
CA SER A 197 17.95 18.28 4.72
C SER A 197 17.28 18.05 6.08
N ASP A 198 17.96 18.42 7.18
CA ASP A 198 17.38 18.34 8.52
C ASP A 198 16.10 19.17 8.66
N ALA A 199 16.06 20.33 7.99
CA ALA A 199 14.86 21.17 7.96
C ALA A 199 13.68 20.45 7.30
N MET A 200 13.93 19.73 6.19
CA MET A 200 12.91 18.95 5.49
C MET A 200 12.45 17.74 6.34
N LEU A 201 13.37 17.04 7.00
CA LEU A 201 13.03 15.97 7.93
C LEU A 201 12.16 16.47 9.08
N ALA A 202 12.48 17.63 9.66
CA ALA A 202 11.67 18.25 10.72
C ALA A 202 10.28 18.62 10.21
N ALA A 203 10.17 19.18 8.99
CA ALA A 203 8.88 19.53 8.39
C ALA A 203 8.01 18.27 8.16
N LEU A 204 8.57 17.18 7.60
CA LEU A 204 7.84 15.93 7.39
C LEU A 204 7.42 15.28 8.72
N ALA A 205 8.28 15.30 9.73
CA ALA A 205 7.93 14.82 11.06
C ALA A 205 6.80 15.66 11.69
N GLY A 206 6.85 16.98 11.52
CA GLY A 206 5.79 17.90 11.94
C GLY A 206 4.44 17.58 11.26
N ALA A 207 4.46 17.36 9.97
CA ALA A 207 3.26 16.95 9.21
C ALA A 207 2.68 15.62 9.72
N ALA A 208 3.53 14.62 10.02
CA ALA A 208 3.09 13.35 10.59
C ALA A 208 2.44 13.53 11.97
N MET A 209 2.99 14.40 12.81
CA MET A 209 2.41 14.71 14.13
C MET A 209 1.06 15.44 14.01
N GLN A 210 0.93 16.39 13.08
CA GLN A 210 -0.31 17.14 12.85
C GLN A 210 -1.43 16.24 12.31
N ALA A 211 -1.10 15.21 11.51
CA ALA A 211 -2.06 14.24 11.02
C ALA A 211 -2.69 13.37 12.13
N GLY A 212 -2.18 13.43 13.38
CA GLY A 212 -2.77 12.74 14.52
C GLY A 212 -2.68 11.22 14.45
N TRP A 213 -1.74 10.66 13.69
CA TRP A 213 -1.61 9.21 13.53
C TRP A 213 -1.15 8.55 14.85
N PRO A 214 -1.65 7.35 15.19
CA PRO A 214 -1.35 6.72 16.49
C PRO A 214 0.09 6.20 16.63
N SER A 215 0.88 6.20 15.54
CA SER A 215 2.26 5.71 15.54
C SER A 215 3.21 6.67 14.85
N MET A 216 4.53 6.41 14.99
CA MET A 216 5.58 7.19 14.31
C MET A 216 5.92 6.66 12.91
N ARG A 217 5.24 5.62 12.42
CA ARG A 217 5.51 5.05 11.09
C ARG A 217 5.36 6.05 9.95
N PRO A 218 4.31 6.92 9.93
CA PRO A 218 4.17 7.91 8.87
C PRO A 218 5.37 8.84 8.71
N ALA A 219 6.03 9.25 9.77
CA ALA A 219 7.24 10.08 9.68
C ALA A 219 8.38 9.38 8.91
N LEU A 220 8.54 8.06 9.12
CA LEU A 220 9.51 7.25 8.38
C LEU A 220 9.10 7.08 6.91
N TRP A 221 7.83 6.82 6.65
CA TRP A 221 7.32 6.67 5.28
C TRP A 221 7.42 7.97 4.50
N LEU A 222 7.06 9.10 5.10
CA LEU A 222 7.17 10.40 4.45
C LEU A 222 8.58 10.67 3.95
N SER A 223 9.60 10.45 4.78
CA SER A 223 10.99 10.67 4.39
C SER A 223 11.43 9.70 3.29
N MET A 224 11.02 8.43 3.36
CA MET A 224 11.32 7.41 2.35
C MET A 224 10.61 7.71 1.03
N VAL A 225 9.31 8.00 1.07
CA VAL A 225 8.51 8.31 -0.12
C VAL A 225 9.02 9.57 -0.80
N ALA A 226 9.35 10.64 -0.06
CA ALA A 226 9.91 11.86 -0.61
C ALA A 226 11.24 11.61 -1.34
N ARG A 227 12.13 10.76 -0.80
CA ARG A 227 13.37 10.36 -1.48
C ARG A 227 13.09 9.56 -2.76
N ILE A 228 12.12 8.63 -2.72
CA ILE A 228 11.77 7.85 -3.91
C ILE A 228 11.18 8.75 -4.99
N VAL A 229 10.27 9.67 -4.64
CA VAL A 229 9.69 10.62 -5.60
C VAL A 229 10.78 11.49 -6.22
N ALA A 230 11.71 12.03 -5.42
CA ALA A 230 12.82 12.80 -5.93
C ALA A 230 13.74 11.96 -6.88
N ALA A 231 13.99 10.70 -6.52
CA ALA A 231 14.76 9.78 -7.37
C ALA A 231 14.05 9.48 -8.70
N LEU A 232 12.72 9.33 -8.69
CA LEU A 232 11.90 9.15 -9.89
C LEU A 232 11.95 10.37 -10.83
N ASP A 233 12.12 11.57 -10.26
CA ASP A 233 12.29 12.83 -10.99
C ASP A 233 13.76 13.11 -11.37
N GLY A 234 14.65 12.13 -11.14
CA GLY A 234 16.08 12.25 -11.43
C GLY A 234 16.83 13.25 -10.54
N ARG A 235 16.29 13.58 -9.37
CA ARG A 235 16.88 14.50 -8.41
C ARG A 235 17.73 13.77 -7.36
N HIS A 236 18.79 14.42 -6.90
CA HIS A 236 19.68 13.91 -5.85
C HIS A 236 19.39 14.53 -4.48
N GLU A 237 18.39 15.40 -4.38
CA GLU A 237 17.96 16.05 -3.16
C GLU A 237 16.44 16.22 -3.14
N VAL A 238 15.84 16.05 -1.95
CA VAL A 238 14.41 16.23 -1.74
C VAL A 238 14.07 17.73 -1.75
N ALA A 239 13.19 18.12 -2.66
CA ALA A 239 12.63 19.47 -2.75
C ALA A 239 11.22 19.52 -2.11
N PRO A 240 10.65 20.72 -1.86
CA PRO A 240 9.32 20.87 -1.22
C PRO A 240 8.17 20.19 -1.96
N ASP A 241 8.21 20.15 -3.28
CA ASP A 241 7.21 19.47 -4.12
C ASP A 241 7.22 17.93 -3.92
N HIS A 242 8.41 17.34 -3.76
CA HIS A 242 8.53 15.92 -3.42
C HIS A 242 7.94 15.62 -2.03
N ALA A 243 8.14 16.52 -1.07
CA ALA A 243 7.56 16.41 0.28
C ALA A 243 6.02 16.50 0.24
N THR A 244 5.47 17.44 -0.53
CA THR A 244 4.02 17.59 -0.74
C THR A 244 3.42 16.34 -1.37
N THR A 245 4.08 15.79 -2.38
CA THR A 245 3.67 14.53 -3.01
C THR A 245 3.74 13.35 -2.04
N ALA A 246 4.78 13.28 -1.21
CA ALA A 246 4.90 12.24 -0.18
C ALA A 246 3.76 12.32 0.85
N ILE A 247 3.40 13.52 1.30
CA ILE A 247 2.27 13.75 2.23
C ILE A 247 0.98 13.23 1.61
N ARG A 248 0.71 13.58 0.34
CA ARG A 248 -0.48 13.14 -0.39
C ARG A 248 -0.55 11.62 -0.55
N LEU A 249 0.57 10.97 -0.88
CA LEU A 249 0.61 9.52 -1.05
C LEU A 249 0.53 8.75 0.27
N VAL A 250 1.05 9.29 1.36
CA VAL A 250 1.04 8.62 2.68
C VAL A 250 -0.28 8.79 3.40
N PHE A 251 -0.88 9.98 3.36
CA PHE A 251 -2.13 10.26 4.07
C PHE A 251 -3.38 10.17 3.19
N GLY A 252 -3.20 10.01 1.89
CA GLY A 252 -4.28 10.05 0.90
C GLY A 252 -4.62 11.50 0.51
N PRO A 253 -5.65 11.70 -0.30
CA PRO A 253 -6.16 13.03 -0.60
C PRO A 253 -6.58 13.67 0.73
N VAL A 254 -5.69 14.48 1.28
CA VAL A 254 -5.98 15.29 2.47
C VAL A 254 -7.12 16.19 2.03
N ALA A 255 -8.28 16.07 2.66
CA ALA A 255 -9.17 17.19 2.73
C ALA A 255 -8.32 18.31 3.34
N VAL A 256 -7.85 19.24 2.52
CA VAL A 256 -7.25 20.49 2.99
C VAL A 256 -8.34 21.06 3.87
N ALA A 257 -8.10 21.01 5.19
CA ALA A 257 -8.97 21.67 6.12
C ALA A 257 -9.00 23.11 5.62
N GLU A 258 -10.12 23.53 5.06
CA GLU A 258 -10.37 24.93 4.76
C GLU A 258 -10.04 25.64 6.05
N GLU A 259 -8.96 26.43 6.04
CA GLU A 259 -8.71 27.40 7.10
C GLU A 259 -10.03 28.16 7.23
N SER A 260 -10.74 27.87 8.30
CA SER A 260 -11.94 28.60 8.69
C SER A 260 -11.47 30.02 8.88
N GLU A 261 -11.69 30.87 7.89
CA GLU A 261 -11.67 32.30 8.07
C GLU A 261 -12.66 32.59 9.19
N GLU A 262 -12.14 32.86 10.39
CA GLU A 262 -12.90 33.44 11.47
C GLU A 262 -13.40 34.78 10.96
N PRO A 263 -14.71 35.01 10.83
CA PRO A 263 -15.20 36.36 10.54
C PRO A 263 -14.94 37.24 11.73
N ALA A 264 -14.16 38.32 11.50
CA ALA A 264 -13.87 39.39 12.43
C ALA A 264 -15.15 40.16 12.84
#